data_1d4aece297ebf7615fa94ab75a9d07f9
#
_entry.id   1d4aece297ebf7615fa94ab75a9d07f9
#
_cell.length_a   1.000
_cell.length_b   1.000
_cell.length_c   1.000
_cell.angle_alpha   90.00
_cell.angle_beta   90.00
_cell.angle_gamma   90.00
#
_symmetry.space_group_name_H-M   'P 1'
#
loop_
_entity.id
_entity.type
_entity.pdbx_description
1 polymer ?
#
loop_
_entity_poly.entity_id
_entity_poly.type
_entity_poly.pdbx_seq_one_letter_code
_entity_poly.pdbx_strand_id
1 'polypeptide(L)'
;MTTDTRLPITSVSEIAPQRIVPVLTIKSLDHVDAIASAVIKSGIRNIEVTLRTDVSLDALKKFAGYSELVVGVGSVKNRDDLSRAVDAGAVFAVSPGYMQEIGKLARELNVFYQV
;
A
#
# COMPACT_ATOMS: atom_id res chain seq x y z
N MET A 1 -19.42 9.11 -2.75
CA MET A 1 -18.37 8.27 -3.27
C MET A 1 -17.24 9.14 -3.82
N THR A 2 -16.05 8.90 -3.36
CA THR A 2 -14.89 9.68 -3.79
C THR A 2 -14.38 9.13 -5.13
N THR A 3 -14.27 9.99 -6.14
CA THR A 3 -13.65 9.59 -7.40
C THR A 3 -12.15 9.60 -7.21
N ASP A 4 -11.52 8.46 -7.41
CA ASP A 4 -10.08 8.38 -7.38
C ASP A 4 -9.55 8.93 -8.70
N THR A 5 -8.84 10.07 -8.62
CA THR A 5 -8.28 10.72 -9.81
C THR A 5 -6.84 10.27 -10.12
N ARG A 6 -6.29 9.39 -9.29
CA ARG A 6 -4.93 8.89 -9.51
C ARG A 6 -4.92 7.94 -10.69
N LEU A 7 -3.88 8.04 -11.52
CA LEU A 7 -3.66 7.11 -12.62
C LEU A 7 -3.22 5.75 -12.06
N PRO A 8 -3.60 4.65 -12.72
CA PRO A 8 -3.13 3.33 -12.31
C PRO A 8 -1.60 3.25 -12.35
N ILE A 9 -1.03 2.58 -11.35
CA ILE A 9 0.40 2.30 -11.31
C ILE A 9 0.66 1.09 -12.18
N THR A 10 1.58 1.22 -13.14
CA THR A 10 1.87 0.17 -14.12
C THR A 10 3.32 -0.33 -14.06
N SER A 11 4.17 0.28 -13.24
CA SER A 11 5.57 -0.13 -13.15
C SER A 11 6.15 0.10 -11.77
N VAL A 12 7.23 -0.62 -11.48
CA VAL A 12 7.97 -0.48 -10.21
C VAL A 12 8.55 0.93 -10.07
N SER A 13 8.98 1.55 -11.16
CA SER A 13 9.54 2.90 -11.09
C SER A 13 8.55 3.95 -10.64
N GLU A 14 7.26 3.73 -10.86
CA GLU A 14 6.21 4.63 -10.36
C GLU A 14 5.98 4.45 -8.86
N ILE A 15 6.18 3.23 -8.34
CA ILE A 15 6.06 2.94 -6.92
C ILE A 15 7.26 3.46 -6.16
N ALA A 16 8.45 3.22 -6.67
CA ALA A 16 9.70 3.48 -5.97
C ALA A 16 10.72 4.16 -6.88
N PRO A 17 10.50 5.43 -7.23
CA PRO A 17 11.45 6.14 -8.11
C PRO A 17 12.85 6.20 -7.53
N GLN A 18 13.01 6.15 -6.20
CA GLN A 18 14.30 6.10 -5.53
C GLN A 18 14.83 4.66 -5.35
N ARG A 19 14.09 3.65 -5.82
CA ARG A 19 14.40 2.22 -5.69
C ARG A 19 14.42 1.73 -4.25
N ILE A 20 13.72 2.43 -3.36
CA ILE A 20 13.57 2.07 -1.95
C ILE A 20 12.09 2.05 -1.61
N VAL A 21 11.63 0.97 -0.99
CA VAL A 21 10.27 0.86 -0.49
C VAL A 21 10.36 0.49 1.00
N PRO A 22 10.12 1.44 1.90
CA PRO A 22 10.02 1.09 3.31
C PRO A 22 8.88 0.12 3.55
N VAL A 23 9.17 -0.98 4.25
CA VAL A 23 8.18 -2.00 4.61
C VAL A 23 7.88 -1.82 6.09
N LEU A 24 6.62 -1.51 6.38
CA LEU A 24 6.22 -1.11 7.73
C LEU A 24 5.30 -2.14 8.36
N THR A 25 5.61 -2.51 9.60
CA THR A 25 4.70 -3.26 10.45
C THR A 25 4.24 -2.32 11.55
N ILE A 26 2.99 -1.89 11.49
CA ILE A 26 2.46 -0.88 12.42
C ILE A 26 1.77 -1.56 13.58
N LYS A 27 2.25 -1.30 14.79
CA LYS A 27 1.71 -1.89 16.02
C LYS A 27 0.77 -0.96 16.76
N SER A 28 0.82 0.34 16.47
CA SER A 28 -0.05 1.34 17.07
C SER A 28 -0.35 2.45 16.08
N LEU A 29 -1.60 2.87 16.01
CA LEU A 29 -2.01 4.00 15.16
C LEU A 29 -1.35 5.31 15.59
N ASP A 30 -0.92 5.41 16.83
CA ASP A 30 -0.24 6.60 17.33
C ASP A 30 1.10 6.87 16.63
N HIS A 31 1.68 5.86 15.99
CA HIS A 31 2.96 5.99 15.30
C HIS A 31 2.81 6.50 13.85
N VAL A 32 1.61 6.47 13.28
CA VAL A 32 1.41 6.73 11.85
C VAL A 32 1.87 8.12 11.45
N ASP A 33 1.44 9.15 12.16
CA ASP A 33 1.76 10.53 11.77
C ASP A 33 3.26 10.83 11.86
N ALA A 34 3.93 10.31 12.88
CA ALA A 34 5.38 10.50 13.02
C ALA A 34 6.14 9.80 11.90
N ILE A 35 5.73 8.58 11.55
CA ILE A 35 6.36 7.81 10.47
C ILE A 35 6.10 8.50 9.13
N ALA A 36 4.87 8.92 8.85
CA ALA A 36 4.53 9.62 7.62
C ALA A 36 5.38 10.89 7.46
N SER A 37 5.49 11.68 8.52
CA SER A 37 6.31 12.89 8.53
C SER A 37 7.78 12.58 8.23
N ALA A 38 8.34 11.54 8.86
CA ALA A 38 9.73 11.17 8.65
C ALA A 38 9.99 10.70 7.22
N VAL A 39 9.09 9.89 6.67
CA VAL A 39 9.20 9.39 5.29
C VAL A 39 9.14 10.56 4.30
N ILE A 40 8.16 11.43 4.44
CA ILE A 40 7.98 12.58 3.55
C ILE A 40 9.21 13.50 3.60
N LYS A 41 9.71 13.79 4.80
CA LYS A 41 10.89 14.64 4.97
C LYS A 41 12.15 14.03 4.36
N SER A 42 12.23 12.71 4.32
CA SER A 42 13.39 12.03 3.72
C SER A 42 13.38 12.07 2.20
N GLY A 43 12.29 12.49 1.58
CA GLY A 43 12.13 12.49 0.13
C GLY A 43 11.60 11.18 -0.45
N ILE A 44 11.39 10.16 0.38
CA ILE A 44 10.76 8.91 -0.03
C ILE A 44 9.26 9.15 -0.14
N ARG A 45 8.63 8.65 -1.21
CA ARG A 45 7.21 8.91 -1.48
C ARG A 45 6.34 7.67 -1.46
N ASN A 46 6.90 6.55 -1.07
CA ASN A 46 6.20 5.27 -1.12
C ASN A 46 6.45 4.48 0.14
N ILE A 47 5.43 3.77 0.59
CA ILE A 47 5.54 2.85 1.72
C ILE A 47 4.69 1.61 1.45
N GLU A 48 5.07 0.51 2.07
CA GLU A 48 4.28 -0.72 2.06
C GLU A 48 3.88 -1.04 3.50
N VAL A 49 2.58 -1.08 3.76
CA VAL A 49 2.05 -1.47 5.07
C VAL A 49 1.73 -2.97 5.05
N THR A 50 2.38 -3.75 5.89
CA THR A 50 2.15 -5.20 5.94
C THR A 50 0.93 -5.54 6.77
N LEU A 51 0.16 -6.55 6.33
CA LEU A 51 -1.03 -7.02 7.03
C LEU A 51 -0.64 -8.00 8.14
N ARG A 52 0.12 -7.53 9.11
CA ARG A 52 0.66 -8.36 10.20
C ARG A 52 0.13 -8.03 11.57
N THR A 53 -0.68 -6.99 11.71
CA THR A 53 -1.25 -6.58 13.00
C THR A 53 -2.73 -6.25 12.84
N ASP A 54 -3.42 -6.18 13.97
CA ASP A 54 -4.84 -5.84 13.98
C ASP A 54 -5.12 -4.42 13.49
N VAL A 55 -4.13 -3.54 13.57
CA VAL A 55 -4.28 -2.13 13.18
C VAL A 55 -3.77 -1.85 11.77
N SER A 56 -3.30 -2.86 11.04
CA SER A 56 -2.68 -2.66 9.72
C SER A 56 -3.58 -1.94 8.73
N LEU A 57 -4.84 -2.35 8.60
CA LEU A 57 -5.77 -1.72 7.66
C LEU A 57 -6.11 -0.29 8.05
N ASP A 58 -6.30 -0.02 9.34
CA ASP A 58 -6.55 1.33 9.81
C ASP A 58 -5.32 2.22 9.62
N ALA A 59 -4.14 1.67 9.85
CA ALA A 59 -2.88 2.38 9.60
C ALA A 59 -2.73 2.71 8.12
N LEU A 60 -3.00 1.75 7.24
CA LEU A 60 -2.93 1.94 5.80
C LEU A 60 -3.87 3.07 5.38
N LYS A 61 -5.08 3.09 5.89
CA LYS A 61 -6.06 4.14 5.60
C LYS A 61 -5.55 5.51 6.04
N LYS A 62 -4.94 5.60 7.22
CA LYS A 62 -4.37 6.87 7.70
C LYS A 62 -3.23 7.33 6.80
N PHE A 63 -2.31 6.44 6.43
CA PHE A 63 -1.22 6.78 5.51
C PHE A 63 -1.76 7.24 4.15
N ALA A 64 -2.79 6.59 3.64
CA ALA A 64 -3.39 6.94 2.36
C ALA A 64 -4.00 8.34 2.35
N GLY A 65 -4.27 8.90 3.52
CA GLY A 65 -4.72 10.29 3.65
C GLY A 65 -3.64 11.33 3.38
N TYR A 66 -2.37 10.92 3.33
CA TYR A 66 -1.26 11.82 2.97
C TYR A 66 -1.08 11.82 1.47
N SER A 67 -1.41 12.94 0.81
CA SER A 67 -1.34 13.05 -0.64
C SER A 67 0.08 12.88 -1.20
N GLU A 68 1.09 13.09 -0.37
CA GLU A 68 2.50 12.95 -0.76
C GLU A 68 2.97 11.49 -0.79
N LEU A 69 2.16 10.55 -0.28
CA LEU A 69 2.55 9.16 -0.16
C LEU A 69 1.82 8.28 -1.16
N VAL A 70 2.57 7.38 -1.77
CA VAL A 70 2.05 6.24 -2.52
C VAL A 70 2.05 5.06 -1.56
N VAL A 71 0.87 4.56 -1.21
CA VAL A 71 0.72 3.55 -0.17
C VAL A 71 0.34 2.21 -0.78
N GLY A 72 1.12 1.20 -0.46
CA GLY A 72 0.83 -0.17 -0.85
C GLY A 72 0.60 -1.06 0.34
N VAL A 73 0.13 -2.27 0.07
CA VAL A 73 -0.13 -3.29 1.06
C VAL A 73 0.81 -4.47 0.86
N GLY A 74 1.37 -5.00 1.93
CA GLY A 74 2.22 -6.18 1.90
C GLY A 74 1.62 -7.34 2.67
N SER A 75 2.19 -8.52 2.48
CA SER A 75 1.74 -9.75 3.11
C SER A 75 0.31 -10.12 2.72
N VAL A 76 -0.06 -9.84 1.47
CA VAL A 76 -1.38 -10.18 0.92
C VAL A 76 -1.40 -11.69 0.66
N LYS A 77 -2.36 -12.39 1.25
CA LYS A 77 -2.43 -13.85 1.21
C LYS A 77 -3.69 -14.39 0.54
N ASN A 78 -4.69 -13.54 0.32
CA ASN A 78 -5.95 -13.96 -0.29
C ASN A 78 -6.67 -12.75 -0.91
N ARG A 79 -7.76 -13.03 -1.61
CA ARG A 79 -8.56 -12.01 -2.29
C ARG A 79 -9.14 -10.99 -1.31
N ASP A 80 -9.58 -11.45 -0.15
CA ASP A 80 -10.19 -10.58 0.85
C ASP A 80 -9.18 -9.56 1.38
N ASP A 81 -7.95 -9.99 1.64
CA ASP A 81 -6.87 -9.10 2.04
C ASP A 81 -6.68 -7.96 1.03
N LEU A 82 -6.64 -8.32 -0.26
CA LEU A 82 -6.46 -7.33 -1.32
C LEU A 82 -7.64 -6.36 -1.39
N SER A 83 -8.87 -6.88 -1.36
CA SER A 83 -10.07 -6.05 -1.42
C SER A 83 -10.12 -5.04 -0.29
N ARG A 84 -9.86 -5.49 0.93
CA ARG A 84 -9.87 -4.61 2.11
C ARG A 84 -8.79 -3.54 2.04
N ALA A 85 -7.61 -3.91 1.57
CA ALA A 85 -6.50 -2.97 1.45
C ALA A 85 -6.77 -1.92 0.38
N VAL A 86 -7.34 -2.31 -0.76
CA VAL A 86 -7.72 -1.36 -1.81
C VAL A 86 -8.80 -0.41 -1.33
N ASP A 87 -9.79 -0.91 -0.59
CA ASP A 87 -10.82 -0.06 0.02
C ASP A 87 -10.21 0.93 1.01
N ALA A 88 -9.13 0.54 1.67
CA ALA A 88 -8.42 1.42 2.61
C ALA A 88 -7.48 2.42 1.91
N GLY A 89 -7.26 2.28 0.61
CA GLY A 89 -6.49 3.23 -0.18
C GLY A 89 -5.19 2.70 -0.79
N ALA A 90 -4.92 1.39 -0.69
CA ALA A 90 -3.72 0.82 -1.31
C ALA A 90 -3.78 0.93 -2.83
N VAL A 91 -2.67 1.33 -3.45
CA VAL A 91 -2.56 1.46 -4.89
C VAL A 91 -1.61 0.44 -5.51
N PHE A 92 -0.87 -0.29 -4.69
CA PHE A 92 -0.10 -1.46 -5.11
C PHE A 92 -0.14 -2.51 -4.01
N ALA A 93 0.15 -3.75 -4.38
CA ALA A 93 0.09 -4.89 -3.47
C ALA A 93 1.28 -5.82 -3.68
N VAL A 94 1.75 -6.41 -2.58
CA VAL A 94 2.87 -7.35 -2.58
C VAL A 94 2.46 -8.60 -1.83
N SER A 95 2.75 -9.76 -2.43
CA SER A 95 2.54 -11.07 -1.81
C SER A 95 3.88 -11.78 -1.59
N PRO A 96 3.95 -12.69 -0.60
CA PRO A 96 5.17 -13.50 -0.40
C PRO A 96 5.50 -14.42 -1.57
N GLY A 97 4.50 -14.79 -2.37
CA GLY A 97 4.64 -15.60 -3.57
C GLY A 97 3.50 -15.33 -4.52
N TYR A 98 3.64 -15.70 -5.79
CA TYR A 98 2.59 -15.43 -6.78
C TYR A 98 1.34 -16.26 -6.48
N MET A 99 0.20 -15.59 -6.49
CA MET A 99 -1.12 -16.22 -6.35
C MET A 99 -2.00 -15.74 -7.49
N GLN A 100 -2.42 -16.66 -8.35
CA GLN A 100 -3.16 -16.34 -9.57
C GLN A 100 -4.46 -15.58 -9.27
N GLU A 101 -5.20 -15.98 -8.26
CA GLU A 101 -6.46 -15.34 -7.89
C GLU A 101 -6.27 -13.91 -7.39
N ILE A 102 -5.16 -13.63 -6.73
CA ILE A 102 -4.83 -12.26 -6.30
C ILE A 102 -4.44 -11.43 -7.51
N GLY A 103 -3.63 -12.00 -8.41
CA GLY A 103 -3.24 -11.32 -9.65
C GLY A 103 -4.42 -10.96 -10.52
N LYS A 104 -5.41 -11.85 -10.63
CA LYS A 104 -6.64 -11.57 -11.37
C LYS A 104 -7.43 -10.42 -10.74
N LEU A 105 -7.62 -10.48 -9.43
CA LEU A 105 -8.34 -9.43 -8.72
C LEU A 105 -7.61 -8.08 -8.82
N ALA A 106 -6.29 -8.09 -8.70
CA ALA A 106 -5.49 -6.87 -8.81
C ALA A 106 -5.71 -6.19 -10.18
N ARG A 107 -5.78 -6.97 -11.25
CA ARG A 107 -6.09 -6.43 -12.59
C ARG A 107 -7.50 -5.85 -12.65
N GLU A 108 -8.48 -6.52 -12.07
CA GLU A 108 -9.85 -6.02 -12.03
C GLU A 108 -9.95 -4.71 -11.26
N LEU A 109 -9.13 -4.54 -10.21
CA LEU A 109 -9.13 -3.36 -9.36
C LEU A 109 -8.13 -2.29 -9.81
N ASN A 110 -7.40 -2.52 -10.89
CA ASN A 110 -6.35 -1.63 -11.40
C ASN A 110 -5.27 -1.34 -10.34
N VAL A 111 -4.84 -2.39 -9.66
CA VAL A 111 -3.79 -2.32 -8.65
C VAL A 111 -2.56 -3.05 -9.16
N PHE A 112 -1.39 -2.42 -9.04
CA PHE A 112 -0.13 -3.06 -9.39
C PHE A 112 0.18 -4.16 -8.37
N TYR A 113 0.44 -5.38 -8.86
CA TYR A 113 0.70 -6.55 -8.02
C TYR A 113 2.09 -7.09 -8.26
N GLN A 114 2.85 -7.26 -7.18
CA GLN A 114 4.21 -7.75 -7.22
C GLN A 114 4.44 -8.85 -6.18
N VAL A 115 5.37 -9.72 -6.46
CA VAL A 115 5.79 -10.78 -5.53
C VAL A 115 7.29 -10.69 -5.27
#